data_04e983ad3438b652b2c2d7644477b4f4
#
_entry.id   04e983ad3438b652b2c2d7644477b4f4
#
_cell.length_a   1.000
_cell.length_b   1.000
_cell.length_c   1.000
_cell.angle_alpha   90.00
_cell.angle_beta   90.00
_cell.angle_gamma   90.00
#
_symmetry.space_group_name_H-M   'P 1'
#
loop_
_entity.id
_entity.type
_entity.pdbx_description
1 polymer ?
#
loop_
_entity_poly.entity_id
_entity_poly.type
_entity_poly.pdbx_seq_one_letter_code
_entity_poly.pdbx_strand_id
1 'polypeptide(L)'
;FDFFTCGKVSPSVALKIIKEEIQHTNIIKKEFNRDTIDLYHDNYSSPGLNKAYVVNKVLENFKSKVGQYIEILDLEQFGKALFIDNEIQVAESDEHLYSSTFVNSGLKLNPKKEKAAIIGGGDGGVARECISQNFGFIDWFELDPEVVDVCDKHLSKIGEKATEKNSVKCVWGDAFESIKSVKDDTYDQIFVDLNDDQFCIDLAAKNMESLVRILKPKGVITAQVGSQDKKPKQVDSWLNVFNENFGNTQLSRVYIPSFDCAWNFSSSINH
;
A
#
# COMPACT_ATOMS: atom_id res chain seq x y z
N PHE A 1 29.55 11.17 -3.18
CA PHE A 1 29.94 12.43 -2.54
C PHE A 1 30.03 12.19 -1.04
N ASP A 2 31.23 12.18 -0.51
CA ASP A 2 31.45 12.09 0.91
C ASP A 2 31.42 13.51 1.49
N PHE A 3 30.23 14.08 1.66
CA PHE A 3 30.06 15.41 2.22
C PHE A 3 30.56 15.54 3.66
N PHE A 4 30.81 14.41 4.31
CA PHE A 4 31.25 14.37 5.70
C PHE A 4 32.77 14.30 5.89
N THR A 5 33.51 13.91 4.86
CA THR A 5 34.96 13.76 4.95
C THR A 5 35.77 14.98 4.48
N CYS A 6 35.18 15.89 3.71
CA CYS A 6 35.93 17.04 3.19
C CYS A 6 35.97 18.28 4.11
N GLY A 7 35.23 18.29 5.22
CA GLY A 7 35.27 19.37 6.23
C GLY A 7 34.90 20.78 5.73
N LYS A 8 34.45 20.89 4.49
CA LYS A 8 34.23 22.18 3.81
C LYS A 8 32.78 22.65 3.79
N VAL A 9 31.84 21.80 4.18
CA VAL A 9 30.41 22.12 4.17
C VAL A 9 29.77 21.72 5.50
N SER A 10 29.03 22.65 6.15
CA SER A 10 28.36 22.30 7.39
C SER A 10 27.25 21.29 7.14
N PRO A 11 26.93 20.41 8.12
CA PRO A 11 25.86 19.42 7.98
C PRO A 11 24.51 20.02 7.56
N SER A 12 24.20 21.23 8.00
CA SER A 12 22.97 21.94 7.63
C SER A 12 22.95 22.40 6.17
N VAL A 13 24.09 22.76 5.60
CA VAL A 13 24.22 23.15 4.18
C VAL A 13 24.20 21.88 3.31
N ALA A 14 24.88 20.82 3.72
CA ALA A 14 24.81 19.53 3.03
C ALA A 14 23.38 19.00 2.98
N LEU A 15 22.64 19.02 4.09
CA LEU A 15 21.23 18.65 4.15
C LEU A 15 20.33 19.52 3.27
N LYS A 16 20.64 20.81 3.13
CA LYS A 16 19.87 21.71 2.26
C LYS A 16 20.08 21.36 0.78
N ILE A 17 21.34 21.14 0.37
CA ILE A 17 21.69 20.74 -1.00
C ILE A 17 21.05 19.38 -1.33
N ILE A 18 21.16 18.41 -0.43
CA ILE A 18 20.54 17.09 -0.60
C ILE A 18 19.02 17.21 -0.75
N LYS A 19 18.34 18.03 0.07
CA LYS A 19 16.90 18.25 -0.02
C LYS A 19 16.49 18.96 -1.32
N GLU A 20 17.28 19.92 -1.80
CA GLU A 20 17.01 20.62 -3.06
C GLU A 20 17.19 19.69 -4.28
N GLU A 21 18.16 18.78 -4.26
CA GLU A 21 18.35 17.77 -5.33
C GLU A 21 17.34 16.63 -5.25
N ILE A 22 16.97 16.17 -4.05
CA ILE A 22 15.95 15.13 -3.85
C ILE A 22 14.55 15.60 -4.33
N GLN A 23 14.23 16.90 -4.22
CA GLN A 23 12.97 17.44 -4.73
C GLN A 23 12.81 17.30 -6.26
N HIS A 24 13.86 17.00 -7.00
CA HIS A 24 13.81 16.91 -8.46
C HIS A 24 14.03 15.52 -9.05
N THR A 25 14.68 14.58 -8.37
CA THR A 25 15.01 13.28 -8.98
C THR A 25 14.94 12.08 -8.04
N ASN A 26 14.93 12.23 -6.73
CA ASN A 26 15.03 11.16 -5.71
C ASN A 26 16.18 10.13 -5.92
N ILE A 27 16.96 10.30 -6.95
CA ILE A 27 18.09 9.43 -7.28
C ILE A 27 19.39 10.17 -7.00
N ILE A 28 20.15 9.67 -6.05
CA ILE A 28 21.49 10.16 -5.77
C ILE A 28 22.49 9.20 -6.40
N LYS A 29 23.25 9.70 -7.38
CA LYS A 29 24.37 8.96 -7.94
C LYS A 29 25.57 9.03 -7.00
N LYS A 30 26.08 7.88 -6.57
CA LYS A 30 27.26 7.76 -5.74
C LYS A 30 28.34 6.96 -6.48
N GLU A 31 29.51 7.56 -6.65
CA GLU A 31 30.67 6.83 -7.17
C GLU A 31 31.28 5.98 -6.06
N PHE A 32 31.35 4.67 -6.28
CA PHE A 32 32.00 3.72 -5.40
C PHE A 32 32.99 2.88 -6.20
N ASN A 33 34.28 2.98 -5.93
CA ASN A 33 35.32 2.20 -6.59
C ASN A 33 35.28 2.20 -8.12
N ARG A 34 34.95 3.31 -8.77
CA ARG A 34 34.73 3.54 -10.21
C ARG A 34 33.40 3.11 -10.77
N ASP A 35 32.53 2.46 -9.99
CA ASP A 35 31.16 2.16 -10.40
C ASP A 35 30.21 3.23 -9.84
N THR A 36 29.23 3.66 -10.63
CA THR A 36 28.18 4.58 -10.19
C THR A 36 27.01 3.76 -9.69
N ILE A 37 26.60 3.98 -8.45
CA ILE A 37 25.41 3.33 -7.86
C ILE A 37 24.32 4.37 -7.79
N ASP A 38 23.18 4.07 -8.41
CA ASP A 38 21.96 4.89 -8.30
C ASP A 38 21.19 4.48 -7.05
N LEU A 39 21.00 5.41 -6.12
CA LEU A 39 20.27 5.19 -4.88
C LEU A 39 18.94 5.95 -4.90
N TYR A 40 17.86 5.24 -4.56
CA TYR A 40 16.54 5.82 -4.38
C TYR A 40 16.18 5.86 -2.90
N HIS A 41 15.86 7.04 -2.37
CA HIS A 41 15.51 7.24 -0.97
C HIS A 41 14.01 7.07 -0.77
N ASP A 42 13.65 6.16 0.13
CA ASP A 42 12.29 5.89 0.53
C ASP A 42 11.90 6.79 1.72
N ASN A 43 10.78 7.47 1.61
CA ASN A 43 10.26 8.31 2.68
C ASN A 43 9.64 7.50 3.83
N TYR A 44 9.32 6.22 3.59
CA TYR A 44 8.79 5.33 4.61
C TYR A 44 9.90 4.81 5.52
N SER A 45 10.33 5.65 6.46
CA SER A 45 11.42 5.32 7.39
C SER A 45 11.11 5.83 8.81
N SER A 46 11.75 5.23 9.80
CA SER A 46 11.68 5.72 11.18
C SER A 46 12.35 7.10 11.31
N PRO A 47 11.88 7.96 12.22
CA PRO A 47 12.54 9.24 12.47
C PRO A 47 14.05 9.08 12.74
N GLY A 48 14.86 9.83 12.00
CA GLY A 48 16.33 9.80 12.12
C GLY A 48 17.02 8.67 11.34
N LEU A 49 16.29 7.86 10.60
CA LEU A 49 16.82 6.86 9.67
C LEU A 49 16.54 7.27 8.23
N ASN A 50 17.46 6.97 7.33
CA ASN A 50 17.25 7.05 5.89
C ASN A 50 17.35 5.65 5.31
N LYS A 51 16.31 5.22 4.59
CA LYS A 51 16.29 3.98 3.83
C LYS A 51 16.51 4.32 2.35
N ALA A 52 17.37 3.56 1.70
CA ALA A 52 17.59 3.72 0.27
C ALA A 52 17.74 2.36 -0.41
N TYR A 53 17.29 2.28 -1.65
CA TYR A 53 17.43 1.12 -2.51
C TYR A 53 18.46 1.38 -3.59
N VAL A 54 19.20 0.34 -3.97
CA VAL A 54 20.04 0.35 -5.18
C VAL A 54 19.12 0.12 -6.37
N VAL A 55 19.15 1.07 -7.32
CA VAL A 55 18.29 1.07 -8.52
C VAL A 55 19.11 0.62 -9.72
N ASN A 56 18.66 -0.46 -10.37
CA ASN A 56 19.20 -0.90 -11.65
C ASN A 56 18.66 -0.04 -12.79
N LYS A 57 17.36 0.28 -12.73
CA LYS A 57 16.68 1.02 -13.79
C LYS A 57 15.40 1.68 -13.32
N VAL A 58 15.14 2.91 -13.80
CA VAL A 58 13.83 3.53 -13.76
C VAL A 58 13.03 3.03 -14.97
N LEU A 59 11.92 2.35 -14.74
CA LEU A 59 11.08 1.78 -15.81
C LEU A 59 9.98 2.73 -16.25
N GLU A 60 9.39 3.45 -15.27
CA GLU A 60 8.35 4.45 -15.51
C GLU A 60 8.41 5.50 -14.40
N ASN A 61 8.11 6.77 -14.72
CA ASN A 61 7.85 7.81 -13.73
C ASN A 61 6.92 8.87 -14.35
N PHE A 62 5.90 9.24 -13.62
CA PHE A 62 4.96 10.26 -14.06
C PHE A 62 4.11 10.77 -12.89
N LYS A 63 3.45 11.91 -13.10
CA LYS A 63 2.40 12.39 -12.20
C LYS A 63 1.05 12.03 -12.78
N SER A 64 0.26 11.28 -12.01
CA SER A 64 -1.07 10.83 -12.42
C SER A 64 -2.08 11.98 -12.45
N LYS A 65 -3.24 11.73 -13.06
CA LYS A 65 -4.34 12.71 -13.12
C LYS A 65 -4.95 13.04 -11.77
N VAL A 66 -4.88 12.12 -10.80
CA VAL A 66 -5.32 12.38 -9.43
C VAL A 66 -4.25 13.09 -8.60
N GLY A 67 -3.04 13.29 -9.17
CA GLY A 67 -1.99 14.10 -8.59
C GLY A 67 -0.89 13.36 -7.86
N GLN A 68 -0.93 12.03 -7.81
CA GLN A 68 0.11 11.18 -7.22
C GLN A 68 1.34 11.11 -8.13
N TYR A 69 2.53 11.07 -7.55
CA TYR A 69 3.77 10.83 -8.27
C TYR A 69 4.09 9.34 -8.26
N ILE A 70 4.03 8.70 -9.41
CA ILE A 70 4.12 7.25 -9.57
C ILE A 70 5.46 6.90 -10.21
N GLU A 71 6.16 5.93 -9.64
CA GLU A 71 7.42 5.43 -10.15
C GLU A 71 7.46 3.90 -10.11
N ILE A 72 7.91 3.30 -11.20
CA ILE A 72 8.25 1.88 -11.25
C ILE A 72 9.76 1.76 -11.41
N LEU A 73 10.39 1.17 -10.41
CA LEU A 73 11.84 0.98 -10.35
C LEU A 73 12.18 -0.50 -10.41
N ASP A 74 13.26 -0.83 -11.10
CA ASP A 74 13.92 -2.14 -10.99
C ASP A 74 15.02 -2.04 -9.92
N LEU A 75 14.79 -2.67 -8.78
CA LEU A 75 15.67 -2.67 -7.62
C LEU A 75 16.59 -3.89 -7.65
N GLU A 76 17.84 -3.71 -7.25
CA GLU A 76 18.84 -4.81 -7.24
C GLU A 76 18.37 -6.00 -6.38
N GLN A 77 17.85 -5.73 -5.20
CA GLN A 77 17.51 -6.77 -4.21
C GLN A 77 16.07 -7.28 -4.33
N PHE A 78 15.12 -6.42 -4.72
CA PHE A 78 13.69 -6.73 -4.60
C PHE A 78 12.97 -6.88 -5.95
N GLY A 79 13.71 -6.76 -7.08
CA GLY A 79 13.11 -6.76 -8.41
C GLY A 79 12.31 -5.48 -8.67
N LYS A 80 11.28 -5.58 -9.49
CA LYS A 80 10.48 -4.39 -9.79
C LYS A 80 9.60 -4.01 -8.61
N ALA A 81 9.49 -2.70 -8.37
CA ALA A 81 8.74 -2.13 -7.26
C ALA A 81 7.96 -0.89 -7.70
N LEU A 82 6.80 -0.68 -7.09
CA LEU A 82 5.99 0.54 -7.20
C LEU A 82 6.32 1.46 -6.04
N PHE A 83 6.53 2.73 -6.37
CA PHE A 83 6.59 3.83 -5.40
C PHE A 83 5.50 4.84 -5.73
N ILE A 84 4.83 5.36 -4.71
CA ILE A 84 3.88 6.47 -4.80
C ILE A 84 4.35 7.55 -3.82
N ASP A 85 4.52 8.78 -4.33
CA ASP A 85 4.97 9.93 -3.54
C ASP A 85 6.25 9.64 -2.72
N ASN A 86 7.18 8.90 -3.33
CA ASN A 86 8.47 8.44 -2.77
C ASN A 86 8.36 7.43 -1.61
N GLU A 87 7.23 6.77 -1.43
CA GLU A 87 7.07 5.67 -0.48
C GLU A 87 6.85 4.37 -1.25
N ILE A 88 7.58 3.30 -0.87
CA ILE A 88 7.41 1.98 -1.47
C ILE A 88 6.01 1.46 -1.15
N GLN A 89 5.32 0.97 -2.17
CA GLN A 89 3.99 0.38 -2.04
C GLN A 89 4.04 -1.15 -2.15
N VAL A 90 4.86 -1.66 -3.05
CA VAL A 90 4.97 -3.10 -3.31
C VAL A 90 6.26 -3.42 -4.05
N ALA A 91 6.81 -4.63 -3.85
CA ALA A 91 7.91 -5.18 -4.65
C ALA A 91 7.61 -6.63 -5.06
N GLU A 92 8.05 -7.01 -6.28
CA GLU A 92 7.78 -8.35 -6.86
C GLU A 92 8.29 -9.51 -5.99
N SER A 93 9.36 -9.32 -5.23
CA SER A 93 10.00 -10.40 -4.46
C SER A 93 9.17 -10.89 -3.27
N ASP A 94 8.40 -10.01 -2.65
CA ASP A 94 7.77 -10.29 -1.36
C ASP A 94 6.31 -9.82 -1.23
N GLU A 95 5.72 -9.30 -2.30
CA GLU A 95 4.32 -8.90 -2.35
C GLU A 95 3.37 -10.01 -1.83
N HIS A 96 3.66 -11.27 -2.18
CA HIS A 96 2.84 -12.40 -1.76
C HIS A 96 2.71 -12.54 -0.24
N LEU A 97 3.70 -12.10 0.53
CA LEU A 97 3.63 -12.09 2.00
C LEU A 97 2.58 -11.11 2.50
N TYR A 98 2.52 -9.94 1.86
CA TYR A 98 1.54 -8.90 2.16
C TYR A 98 0.13 -9.37 1.82
N SER A 99 -0.15 -9.62 0.54
CA SER A 99 -1.51 -9.92 0.05
C SER A 99 -2.09 -11.20 0.67
N SER A 100 -1.28 -12.27 0.81
CA SER A 100 -1.75 -13.51 1.43
C SER A 100 -2.07 -13.31 2.92
N THR A 101 -1.25 -12.57 3.67
CA THR A 101 -1.53 -12.29 5.09
C THR A 101 -2.77 -11.42 5.22
N PHE A 102 -2.91 -10.40 4.38
CA PHE A 102 -4.04 -9.49 4.39
C PHE A 102 -5.36 -10.24 4.19
N VAL A 103 -5.50 -11.00 3.10
CA VAL A 103 -6.73 -11.74 2.77
C VAL A 103 -7.00 -12.83 3.82
N ASN A 104 -5.97 -13.59 4.22
CA ASN A 104 -6.13 -14.66 5.21
C ASN A 104 -6.49 -14.10 6.60
N SER A 105 -6.14 -12.88 6.94
CA SER A 105 -6.53 -12.26 8.22
C SER A 105 -8.05 -12.15 8.34
N GLY A 106 -8.75 -11.73 7.28
CA GLY A 106 -10.21 -11.71 7.25
C GLY A 106 -10.82 -13.11 7.22
N LEU A 107 -10.27 -14.01 6.38
CA LEU A 107 -10.79 -15.37 6.23
C LEU A 107 -10.67 -16.23 7.49
N LYS A 108 -9.71 -15.94 8.37
CA LYS A 108 -9.60 -16.60 9.69
C LYS A 108 -10.79 -16.29 10.60
N LEU A 109 -11.39 -15.11 10.48
CA LEU A 109 -12.56 -14.71 11.27
C LEU A 109 -13.88 -15.20 10.64
N ASN A 110 -13.99 -15.13 9.32
CA ASN A 110 -15.13 -15.67 8.58
C ASN A 110 -14.66 -16.22 7.23
N PRO A 111 -14.78 -17.51 6.95
CA PRO A 111 -14.32 -18.14 5.72
C PRO A 111 -15.26 -17.92 4.51
N LYS A 112 -16.33 -17.15 4.64
CA LYS A 112 -17.26 -16.86 3.54
C LYS A 112 -16.59 -16.02 2.46
N LYS A 113 -16.81 -16.38 1.20
CA LYS A 113 -16.15 -15.84 -0.01
C LYS A 113 -17.13 -15.62 -1.16
N GLU A 114 -18.41 -15.38 -0.87
CA GLU A 114 -19.37 -15.14 -1.93
C GLU A 114 -19.09 -13.82 -2.62
N LYS A 115 -18.88 -12.76 -1.83
CA LYS A 115 -18.61 -11.43 -2.37
C LYS A 115 -17.67 -10.63 -1.48
N ALA A 116 -16.66 -10.02 -2.10
CA ALA A 116 -15.73 -9.09 -1.45
C ALA A 116 -15.80 -7.69 -2.05
N ALA A 117 -15.43 -6.68 -1.23
CA ALA A 117 -15.04 -5.36 -1.69
C ALA A 117 -13.55 -5.13 -1.40
N ILE A 118 -12.84 -4.49 -2.33
CA ILE A 118 -11.49 -3.98 -2.12
C ILE A 118 -11.55 -2.47 -2.29
N ILE A 119 -11.02 -1.74 -1.32
CA ILE A 119 -10.96 -0.28 -1.30
C ILE A 119 -9.48 0.11 -1.45
N GLY A 120 -9.09 0.63 -2.60
CA GLY A 120 -7.68 0.86 -2.94
C GLY A 120 -6.98 -0.39 -3.49
N GLY A 121 -5.69 -0.55 -3.22
CA GLY A 121 -4.90 -1.71 -3.65
C GLY A 121 -4.61 -1.74 -5.15
N GLY A 122 -4.26 -0.57 -5.72
CA GLY A 122 -4.06 -0.36 -7.15
C GLY A 122 -2.98 -1.24 -7.81
N ASP A 123 -2.12 -1.91 -7.04
CA ASP A 123 -1.16 -2.87 -7.57
C ASP A 123 -1.79 -4.22 -8.00
N GLY A 124 -3.02 -4.50 -7.54
CA GLY A 124 -3.79 -5.69 -7.88
C GLY A 124 -3.45 -6.94 -7.06
N GLY A 125 -2.50 -6.90 -6.14
CA GLY A 125 -2.07 -8.06 -5.36
C GLY A 125 -3.19 -8.63 -4.49
N VAL A 126 -3.96 -7.77 -3.79
CA VAL A 126 -5.11 -8.20 -3.00
C VAL A 126 -6.21 -8.79 -3.88
N ALA A 127 -6.47 -8.21 -5.06
CA ALA A 127 -7.47 -8.73 -6.00
C ALA A 127 -7.05 -10.11 -6.51
N ARG A 128 -5.78 -10.29 -6.92
CA ARG A 128 -5.22 -11.60 -7.32
C ARG A 128 -5.35 -12.61 -6.17
N GLU A 129 -5.01 -12.22 -4.94
CA GLU A 129 -5.11 -13.12 -3.79
C GLU A 129 -6.57 -13.55 -3.53
N CYS A 130 -7.53 -12.63 -3.61
CA CYS A 130 -8.95 -12.98 -3.51
C CYS A 130 -9.38 -13.97 -4.61
N ILE A 131 -8.91 -13.78 -5.85
CA ILE A 131 -9.18 -14.73 -6.95
C ILE A 131 -8.59 -16.11 -6.62
N SER A 132 -7.34 -16.18 -6.17
CA SER A 132 -6.65 -17.43 -5.80
C SER A 132 -7.37 -18.18 -4.67
N GLN A 133 -7.98 -17.42 -3.75
CA GLN A 133 -8.79 -17.95 -2.65
C GLN A 133 -10.22 -18.35 -3.07
N ASN A 134 -10.57 -18.22 -4.35
CA ASN A 134 -11.88 -18.57 -4.93
C ASN A 134 -13.04 -17.70 -4.39
N PHE A 135 -12.85 -16.39 -4.26
CA PHE A 135 -13.97 -15.48 -4.07
C PHE A 135 -14.88 -15.50 -5.29
N GLY A 136 -16.20 -15.56 -5.07
CA GLY A 136 -17.19 -15.62 -6.15
C GLY A 136 -17.25 -14.33 -6.97
N PHE A 137 -17.32 -13.19 -6.28
CA PHE A 137 -17.32 -11.86 -6.90
C PHE A 137 -16.50 -10.87 -6.08
N ILE A 138 -15.85 -9.94 -6.76
CA ILE A 138 -14.99 -8.90 -6.18
C ILE A 138 -15.38 -7.58 -6.83
N ASP A 139 -15.90 -6.63 -6.04
CA ASP A 139 -15.99 -5.23 -6.46
C ASP A 139 -14.71 -4.52 -5.99
N TRP A 140 -13.88 -4.06 -6.94
CA TRP A 140 -12.61 -3.39 -6.68
C TRP A 140 -12.74 -1.91 -6.97
N PHE A 141 -12.71 -1.10 -5.89
CA PHE A 141 -12.85 0.36 -5.91
C PHE A 141 -11.47 0.98 -5.85
N GLU A 142 -11.02 1.62 -6.92
CA GLU A 142 -9.71 2.25 -7.02
C GLU A 142 -9.82 3.68 -7.54
N LEU A 143 -9.14 4.60 -6.85
CA LEU A 143 -9.16 6.02 -7.17
C LEU A 143 -8.42 6.33 -8.46
N ASP A 144 -7.26 5.68 -8.66
CA ASP A 144 -6.33 5.99 -9.74
C ASP A 144 -6.12 4.81 -10.70
N PRO A 145 -6.88 4.74 -11.80
CA PRO A 145 -6.70 3.69 -12.79
C PRO A 145 -5.32 3.70 -13.45
N GLU A 146 -4.58 4.84 -13.42
CA GLU A 146 -3.23 4.91 -13.99
C GLU A 146 -2.22 4.11 -13.17
N VAL A 147 -2.44 3.96 -11.85
CA VAL A 147 -1.65 3.03 -11.01
C VAL A 147 -1.88 1.59 -11.46
N VAL A 148 -3.14 1.20 -11.68
CA VAL A 148 -3.47 -0.16 -12.12
C VAL A 148 -2.86 -0.45 -13.49
N ASP A 149 -2.99 0.48 -14.44
CA ASP A 149 -2.46 0.33 -15.81
C ASP A 149 -0.92 0.15 -15.79
N VAL A 150 -0.21 0.94 -14.99
CA VAL A 150 1.26 0.85 -14.90
C VAL A 150 1.71 -0.42 -14.19
N CYS A 151 0.97 -0.88 -13.18
CA CYS A 151 1.22 -2.14 -12.51
C CYS A 151 0.97 -3.34 -13.44
N ASP A 152 -0.13 -3.37 -14.17
CA ASP A 152 -0.39 -4.41 -15.18
C ASP A 152 0.69 -4.47 -16.25
N LYS A 153 1.24 -3.31 -16.64
CA LYS A 153 2.31 -3.20 -17.64
C LYS A 153 3.66 -3.70 -17.12
N HIS A 154 4.07 -3.32 -15.91
CA HIS A 154 5.43 -3.54 -15.42
C HIS A 154 5.54 -4.58 -14.32
N LEU A 155 4.50 -4.75 -13.49
CA LEU A 155 4.40 -5.63 -12.33
C LEU A 155 3.38 -6.74 -12.56
N SER A 156 3.28 -7.25 -13.79
CA SER A 156 2.23 -8.16 -14.24
C SER A 156 2.11 -9.46 -13.42
N LYS A 157 3.13 -9.82 -12.64
CA LYS A 157 3.10 -10.98 -11.74
C LYS A 157 2.35 -10.71 -10.44
N ILE A 158 2.17 -9.45 -10.06
CA ILE A 158 1.49 -9.06 -8.83
C ILE A 158 -0.02 -9.19 -9.00
N GLY A 159 -0.60 -8.43 -9.89
CA GLY A 159 -2.05 -8.43 -10.13
C GLY A 159 -2.55 -9.56 -11.04
N GLU A 160 -1.67 -10.19 -11.83
CA GLU A 160 -2.00 -11.26 -12.79
C GLU A 160 -3.21 -10.93 -13.67
N LYS A 161 -3.32 -9.65 -14.05
CA LYS A 161 -4.47 -9.11 -14.81
C LYS A 161 -5.80 -9.37 -14.13
N ALA A 162 -5.88 -9.12 -12.84
CA ALA A 162 -7.12 -9.25 -12.07
C ALA A 162 -8.27 -8.45 -12.69
N THR A 163 -7.97 -7.31 -13.34
CA THR A 163 -8.93 -6.47 -14.05
C THR A 163 -9.65 -7.17 -15.20
N GLU A 164 -9.03 -8.18 -15.82
CA GLU A 164 -9.59 -8.94 -16.94
C GLU A 164 -10.44 -10.14 -16.49
N LYS A 165 -10.53 -10.44 -15.19
CA LYS A 165 -11.26 -11.61 -14.68
C LYS A 165 -12.76 -11.35 -14.56
N ASN A 166 -13.59 -12.26 -15.02
CA ASN A 166 -15.04 -12.15 -14.97
C ASN A 166 -15.61 -12.03 -13.54
N SER A 167 -14.87 -12.47 -12.52
CA SER A 167 -15.24 -12.35 -11.11
C SER A 167 -14.91 -10.99 -10.51
N VAL A 168 -14.18 -10.12 -11.22
CA VAL A 168 -13.75 -8.80 -10.77
C VAL A 168 -14.50 -7.72 -11.51
N LYS A 169 -15.06 -6.79 -10.76
CA LYS A 169 -15.65 -5.55 -11.28
C LYS A 169 -14.86 -4.38 -10.74
N CYS A 170 -14.12 -3.69 -11.61
CA CYS A 170 -13.43 -2.45 -11.26
C CYS A 170 -14.41 -1.28 -11.24
N VAL A 171 -14.30 -0.43 -10.23
CA VAL A 171 -15.06 0.81 -10.05
C VAL A 171 -14.07 1.94 -9.84
N TRP A 172 -13.88 2.74 -10.87
CA TRP A 172 -12.88 3.81 -10.89
C TRP A 172 -13.41 5.09 -10.23
N GLY A 173 -12.59 5.73 -9.39
CA GLY A 173 -12.88 6.98 -8.70
C GLY A 173 -12.98 6.82 -7.19
N ASP A 174 -13.56 7.84 -6.54
CA ASP A 174 -13.70 7.85 -5.08
C ASP A 174 -14.55 6.66 -4.59
N ALA A 175 -13.88 5.75 -3.88
CA ALA A 175 -14.50 4.55 -3.32
C ALA A 175 -15.62 4.90 -2.34
N PHE A 176 -15.41 5.91 -1.49
CA PHE A 176 -16.39 6.29 -0.46
C PHE A 176 -17.63 6.97 -1.03
N GLU A 177 -17.52 7.62 -2.18
CA GLU A 177 -18.71 8.06 -2.93
C GLU A 177 -19.41 6.87 -3.60
N SER A 178 -18.66 5.95 -4.19
CA SER A 178 -19.19 4.80 -4.91
C SER A 178 -19.96 3.85 -4.01
N ILE A 179 -19.45 3.55 -2.80
CA ILE A 179 -20.09 2.63 -1.85
C ILE A 179 -21.43 3.16 -1.31
N LYS A 180 -21.74 4.45 -1.40
CA LYS A 180 -23.05 5.00 -1.01
C LYS A 180 -24.21 4.39 -1.79
N SER A 181 -23.95 3.98 -3.03
CA SER A 181 -24.95 3.33 -3.90
C SER A 181 -25.02 1.81 -3.73
N VAL A 182 -24.11 1.22 -2.98
CA VAL A 182 -24.11 -0.22 -2.70
C VAL A 182 -25.22 -0.54 -1.70
N LYS A 183 -25.91 -1.67 -1.92
CA LYS A 183 -26.97 -2.14 -1.03
C LYS A 183 -26.40 -2.56 0.32
N ASP A 184 -27.21 -2.46 1.36
CA ASP A 184 -26.90 -2.99 2.67
C ASP A 184 -26.59 -4.49 2.59
N ASP A 185 -25.81 -5.01 3.53
CA ASP A 185 -25.53 -6.43 3.68
C ASP A 185 -25.03 -7.11 2.38
N THR A 186 -24.17 -6.44 1.63
CA THR A 186 -23.70 -6.93 0.32
C THR A 186 -22.46 -7.82 0.42
N TYR A 187 -21.47 -7.48 1.27
CA TYR A 187 -20.16 -8.13 1.26
C TYR A 187 -19.94 -9.05 2.45
N ASP A 188 -19.33 -10.21 2.21
CA ASP A 188 -18.82 -11.09 3.26
C ASP A 188 -17.48 -10.59 3.81
N GLN A 189 -16.67 -9.96 2.93
CA GLN A 189 -15.36 -9.42 3.25
C GLN A 189 -15.18 -8.03 2.63
N ILE A 190 -14.61 -7.10 3.40
CA ILE A 190 -14.16 -5.81 2.90
C ILE A 190 -12.67 -5.69 3.23
N PHE A 191 -11.85 -5.42 2.22
CA PHE A 191 -10.43 -5.18 2.35
C PHE A 191 -10.14 -3.70 2.10
N VAL A 192 -9.60 -3.00 3.11
CA VAL A 192 -9.27 -1.57 3.03
C VAL A 192 -7.75 -1.44 2.87
N ASP A 193 -7.32 -1.19 1.65
CA ASP A 193 -5.92 -1.12 1.23
C ASP A 193 -5.56 0.31 0.79
N LEU A 194 -5.68 1.23 1.74
CA LEU A 194 -5.34 2.64 1.60
C LEU A 194 -3.99 2.91 2.26
N ASN A 195 -3.38 4.06 1.95
CA ASN A 195 -2.19 4.51 2.65
C ASN A 195 -2.42 4.62 4.16
N ASP A 196 -1.38 4.41 4.95
CA ASP A 196 -1.41 4.48 6.43
C ASP A 196 -1.14 5.89 6.98
N ASP A 197 -1.35 6.92 6.15
CA ASP A 197 -1.27 8.31 6.58
C ASP A 197 -2.56 8.78 7.32
N GLN A 198 -2.44 9.86 8.08
CA GLN A 198 -3.56 10.35 8.90
C GLN A 198 -4.76 10.77 8.05
N PHE A 199 -4.54 11.27 6.83
CA PHE A 199 -5.62 11.66 5.93
C PHE A 199 -6.49 10.46 5.53
N CYS A 200 -5.88 9.34 5.15
CA CYS A 200 -6.59 8.11 4.80
C CYS A 200 -7.31 7.50 6.00
N ILE A 201 -6.70 7.56 7.21
CA ILE A 201 -7.34 7.11 8.45
C ILE A 201 -8.59 7.94 8.76
N ASP A 202 -8.50 9.25 8.70
CA ASP A 202 -9.63 10.16 8.95
C ASP A 202 -10.73 10.00 7.91
N LEU A 203 -10.36 9.76 6.65
CA LEU A 203 -11.30 9.49 5.57
C LEU A 203 -12.06 8.17 5.78
N ALA A 204 -11.36 7.11 6.16
CA ALA A 204 -11.98 5.83 6.50
C ALA A 204 -12.88 5.95 7.74
N ALA A 205 -12.43 6.64 8.79
CA ALA A 205 -13.22 6.88 9.99
C ALA A 205 -14.54 7.62 9.68
N LYS A 206 -14.47 8.66 8.87
CA LYS A 206 -15.65 9.44 8.44
C LYS A 206 -16.67 8.60 7.67
N ASN A 207 -16.23 7.57 6.96
CA ASN A 207 -17.06 6.72 6.12
C ASN A 207 -17.34 5.34 6.73
N MET A 208 -16.95 5.11 7.98
CA MET A 208 -17.06 3.80 8.62
C MET A 208 -18.51 3.31 8.70
N GLU A 209 -19.48 4.18 8.95
CA GLU A 209 -20.91 3.84 8.93
C GLU A 209 -21.33 3.23 7.59
N SER A 210 -20.84 3.79 6.47
CA SER A 210 -21.12 3.25 5.14
C SER A 210 -20.46 1.89 4.92
N LEU A 211 -19.23 1.68 5.43
CA LEU A 211 -18.55 0.39 5.35
C LEU A 211 -19.26 -0.68 6.18
N VAL A 212 -19.69 -0.34 7.39
CA VAL A 212 -20.48 -1.23 8.26
C VAL A 212 -21.80 -1.60 7.61
N ARG A 213 -22.52 -0.63 7.03
CA ARG A 213 -23.81 -0.83 6.36
C ARG A 213 -23.74 -1.84 5.21
N ILE A 214 -22.71 -1.78 4.37
CA ILE A 214 -22.57 -2.68 3.22
C ILE A 214 -21.98 -4.05 3.57
N LEU A 215 -21.47 -4.21 4.79
CA LEU A 215 -20.94 -5.46 5.30
C LEU A 215 -22.06 -6.31 5.88
N LYS A 216 -22.18 -7.57 5.43
CA LYS A 216 -23.19 -8.51 5.95
C LYS A 216 -23.03 -8.72 7.46
N PRO A 217 -24.10 -9.10 8.18
CA PRO A 217 -24.00 -9.63 9.54
C PRO A 217 -22.99 -10.78 9.58
N LYS A 218 -22.05 -10.73 10.51
CA LYS A 218 -20.85 -11.60 10.62
C LYS A 218 -19.87 -11.49 9.46
N GLY A 219 -20.05 -10.53 8.54
CA GLY A 219 -19.00 -10.16 7.57
C GLY A 219 -17.78 -9.58 8.26
N VAL A 220 -16.66 -9.56 7.58
CA VAL A 220 -15.38 -9.09 8.14
C VAL A 220 -14.85 -7.93 7.34
N ILE A 221 -14.42 -6.89 8.04
CA ILE A 221 -13.59 -5.84 7.48
C ILE A 221 -12.15 -6.05 7.93
N THR A 222 -11.23 -6.00 6.97
CA THR A 222 -9.79 -6.06 7.23
C THR A 222 -9.13 -4.83 6.60
N ALA A 223 -8.27 -4.13 7.35
CA ALA A 223 -7.48 -3.02 6.82
C ALA A 223 -5.99 -3.26 7.02
N GLN A 224 -5.20 -2.82 6.06
CA GLN A 224 -3.80 -2.56 6.33
C GLN A 224 -3.70 -1.35 7.29
N VAL A 225 -2.83 -1.43 8.29
CA VAL A 225 -2.72 -0.39 9.32
C VAL A 225 -1.28 0.08 9.54
N GLY A 226 -0.38 -0.33 8.66
CA GLY A 226 1.02 0.11 8.69
C GLY A 226 1.89 -0.63 9.70
N SER A 227 3.04 -0.05 9.98
CA SER A 227 4.05 -0.64 10.84
C SER A 227 4.09 0.02 12.23
N GLN A 228 3.87 -0.78 13.28
CA GLN A 228 4.00 -0.32 14.66
C GLN A 228 5.44 0.15 14.98
N ASP A 229 6.43 -0.41 14.28
CA ASP A 229 7.83 -0.09 14.51
C ASP A 229 8.22 1.28 13.90
N LYS A 230 7.52 1.68 12.82
CA LYS A 230 7.84 2.92 12.09
C LYS A 230 6.85 4.06 12.34
N LYS A 231 5.55 3.75 12.33
CA LYS A 231 4.47 4.73 12.48
C LYS A 231 3.47 4.32 13.57
N PRO A 232 3.89 4.15 14.86
CA PRO A 232 3.01 3.64 15.92
C PRO A 232 1.73 4.45 16.12
N LYS A 233 1.79 5.77 15.99
CA LYS A 233 0.61 6.62 16.16
C LYS A 233 -0.47 6.37 15.12
N GLN A 234 -0.09 6.12 13.87
CA GLN A 234 -1.03 5.78 12.80
C GLN A 234 -1.68 4.42 13.05
N VAL A 235 -0.89 3.43 13.47
CA VAL A 235 -1.43 2.11 13.84
C VAL A 235 -2.44 2.25 14.98
N ASP A 236 -2.10 3.00 16.04
CA ASP A 236 -3.00 3.25 17.17
C ASP A 236 -4.28 3.98 16.71
N SER A 237 -4.17 4.95 15.80
CA SER A 237 -5.33 5.65 15.23
C SER A 237 -6.25 4.70 14.47
N TRP A 238 -5.71 3.84 13.60
CA TRP A 238 -6.48 2.81 12.90
C TRP A 238 -7.20 1.86 13.89
N LEU A 239 -6.47 1.37 14.89
CA LEU A 239 -7.03 0.46 15.90
C LEU A 239 -8.17 1.12 16.70
N ASN A 240 -8.06 2.39 17.01
CA ASN A 240 -9.12 3.15 17.68
C ASN A 240 -10.38 3.21 16.80
N VAL A 241 -10.24 3.56 15.51
CA VAL A 241 -11.37 3.59 14.57
C VAL A 241 -12.08 2.23 14.50
N PHE A 242 -11.32 1.12 14.44
CA PHE A 242 -11.90 -0.21 14.40
C PHE A 242 -12.57 -0.60 15.73
N ASN A 243 -11.93 -0.35 16.86
CA ASN A 243 -12.46 -0.71 18.18
C ASN A 243 -13.74 0.08 18.52
N GLU A 244 -13.84 1.34 18.12
CA GLU A 244 -15.02 2.18 18.31
C GLU A 244 -16.24 1.65 17.53
N ASN A 245 -16.02 1.03 16.37
CA ASN A 245 -17.11 0.60 15.49
C ASN A 245 -17.45 -0.89 15.63
N PHE A 246 -16.50 -1.75 15.99
CA PHE A 246 -16.68 -3.21 16.02
C PHE A 246 -16.43 -3.86 17.39
N GLY A 247 -15.80 -3.15 18.32
CA GLY A 247 -15.57 -3.60 19.69
C GLY A 247 -14.39 -4.54 19.89
N ASN A 248 -14.18 -5.53 19.02
CA ASN A 248 -13.09 -6.49 19.10
C ASN A 248 -12.32 -6.55 17.78
N THR A 249 -11.07 -6.14 17.82
CA THR A 249 -10.18 -6.11 16.68
C THR A 249 -9.06 -7.11 16.85
N GLN A 250 -8.85 -7.98 15.86
CA GLN A 250 -7.71 -8.88 15.78
C GLN A 250 -6.60 -8.29 14.92
N LEU A 251 -5.36 -8.39 15.39
CA LEU A 251 -4.19 -7.92 14.67
C LEU A 251 -3.40 -9.11 14.12
N SER A 252 -3.14 -9.11 12.82
CA SER A 252 -2.20 -10.01 12.16
C SER A 252 -0.96 -9.24 11.78
N ARG A 253 0.21 -9.90 11.79
CA ARG A 253 1.50 -9.25 11.54
C ARG A 253 2.37 -10.13 10.65
N VAL A 254 3.07 -9.52 9.68
CA VAL A 254 4.05 -10.18 8.82
C VAL A 254 5.23 -9.26 8.54
N TYR A 255 6.45 -9.78 8.50
CA TYR A 255 7.62 -9.01 8.10
C TYR A 255 7.70 -8.95 6.58
N ILE A 256 7.78 -7.75 6.02
CA ILE A 256 7.94 -7.48 4.59
C ILE A 256 9.38 -7.00 4.35
N PRO A 257 10.23 -7.81 3.72
CA PRO A 257 11.64 -7.48 3.53
C PRO A 257 11.86 -6.17 2.78
N SER A 258 11.10 -5.90 1.70
CA SER A 258 11.23 -4.67 0.93
C SER A 258 10.82 -3.43 1.74
N PHE A 259 9.91 -3.56 2.69
CA PHE A 259 9.52 -2.46 3.60
C PHE A 259 10.50 -2.31 4.78
N ASP A 260 11.33 -3.34 5.03
CA ASP A 260 12.23 -3.44 6.18
C ASP A 260 11.49 -3.23 7.50
N CYS A 261 10.32 -3.80 7.63
CA CYS A 261 9.54 -3.78 8.87
C CYS A 261 8.45 -4.85 8.88
N ALA A 262 7.90 -5.08 10.08
CA ALA A 262 6.70 -5.86 10.21
C ALA A 262 5.46 -4.99 9.95
N TRP A 263 4.60 -5.47 9.04
CA TRP A 263 3.36 -4.84 8.65
C TRP A 263 2.18 -5.45 9.37
N ASN A 264 1.20 -4.65 9.71
CA ASN A 264 0.05 -5.08 10.49
C ASN A 264 -1.24 -4.96 9.67
N PHE A 265 -2.14 -5.93 9.91
CA PHE A 265 -3.50 -5.96 9.38
C PHE A 265 -4.47 -6.10 10.54
N SER A 266 -5.46 -5.22 10.56
CA SER A 266 -6.52 -5.17 11.55
C SER A 266 -7.77 -5.81 10.98
N SER A 267 -8.38 -6.76 11.67
CA SER A 267 -9.60 -7.45 11.22
C SER A 267 -10.68 -7.43 12.30
N SER A 268 -11.91 -7.11 11.92
CA SER A 268 -13.06 -7.04 12.83
C SER A 268 -14.32 -7.64 12.19
N ILE A 269 -15.18 -8.25 13.03
CA ILE A 269 -16.44 -8.85 12.61
C ILE A 269 -17.58 -7.84 12.82
N ASN A 270 -18.46 -7.72 11.83
CA ASN A 270 -19.73 -7.01 11.95
C ASN A 270 -20.73 -7.87 12.77
N HIS A 271 -21.25 -7.35 13.87
CA HIS A 271 -22.11 -8.07 14.82
C HIS A 271 -23.60 -8.00 14.48
#